data_c641b79cdfcbee8713916149f050efa2
#
_entry.id   c641b79cdfcbee8713916149f050efa2
#
_cell.length_a   1.000
_cell.length_b   1.000
_cell.length_c   1.000
_cell.angle_alpha   90.00
_cell.angle_beta   90.00
_cell.angle_gamma   90.00
#
_symmetry.space_group_name_H-M   'P 1'
#
loop_
_entity.id
_entity.type
_entity.pdbx_description
1 polymer ?
#
loop_
_entity_poly.entity_id
_entity_poly.type
_entity_poly.pdbx_seq_one_letter_code
_entity_poly.pdbx_strand_id
1 'polypeptide(L)'
;MPVDRRLWVGVLVAALVAGAAMAQDRLAELRVRFEKETDAVRKAQLVAPLADAEFRAMHEKIDAGDLAAAAEIAGRVRDEAQASKKALDAKHRDVEAHPEGYKKLEISVRESVRRLDDVMVSLAKDEQKPLAQVRAELETLNGELIHQLFPKRPEAAPSGAPAAAPAPDADKPKT
;
A
#
# COMPACT_ATOMS: atom_id res chain seq x y z
N MET A 1 -23.39 -37.11 36.24
CA MET A 1 -21.94 -37.20 35.95
C MET A 1 -21.42 -35.81 35.75
N PRO A 2 -20.59 -35.24 36.61
CA PRO A 2 -20.07 -33.88 36.42
C PRO A 2 -19.00 -33.94 35.32
N VAL A 3 -19.27 -33.31 34.22
CA VAL A 3 -18.29 -33.13 33.12
C VAL A 3 -17.21 -32.19 33.65
N ASP A 4 -15.99 -32.68 33.67
CA ASP A 4 -14.80 -32.01 34.23
C ASP A 4 -14.48 -30.72 33.48
N ARG A 5 -14.91 -29.59 34.03
CA ARG A 5 -14.72 -28.23 33.49
C ARG A 5 -13.24 -27.90 33.23
N ARG A 6 -12.34 -28.61 33.87
CA ARG A 6 -10.88 -28.40 33.75
C ARG A 6 -10.31 -28.97 32.42
N LEU A 7 -10.93 -30.02 31.86
CA LEU A 7 -10.50 -30.58 30.57
C LEU A 7 -10.83 -29.65 29.38
N TRP A 8 -11.95 -28.93 29.45
CA TRP A 8 -12.35 -28.00 28.39
C TRP A 8 -11.46 -26.74 28.31
N VAL A 9 -10.97 -26.24 29.45
CA VAL A 9 -10.04 -25.10 29.48
C VAL A 9 -8.69 -25.47 28.86
N GLY A 10 -8.18 -26.66 29.10
CA GLY A 10 -6.92 -27.14 28.52
C GLY A 10 -6.96 -27.28 27.00
N VAL A 11 -8.08 -27.75 26.45
CA VAL A 11 -8.24 -27.91 24.98
C VAL A 11 -8.36 -26.54 24.28
N LEU A 12 -9.05 -25.58 24.90
CA LEU A 12 -9.18 -24.22 24.35
C LEU A 12 -7.83 -23.47 24.30
N VAL A 13 -7.02 -23.60 25.36
CA VAL A 13 -5.69 -22.97 25.40
C VAL A 13 -4.73 -23.58 24.37
N ALA A 14 -4.75 -24.91 24.21
CA ALA A 14 -3.91 -25.59 23.21
C ALA A 14 -4.28 -25.19 21.77
N ALA A 15 -5.56 -24.99 21.46
CA ALA A 15 -6.01 -24.57 20.14
C ALA A 15 -5.61 -23.11 19.80
N LEU A 16 -5.59 -22.21 20.78
CA LEU A 16 -5.14 -20.82 20.62
C LEU A 16 -3.64 -20.73 20.33
N VAL A 17 -2.81 -21.53 21.01
CA VAL A 17 -1.35 -21.55 20.80
C VAL A 17 -0.99 -22.11 19.43
N ALA A 18 -1.69 -23.14 18.95
CA ALA A 18 -1.45 -23.72 17.62
C ALA A 18 -1.80 -22.74 16.49
N GLY A 19 -2.84 -21.93 16.65
CA GLY A 19 -3.23 -20.91 15.66
C GLY A 19 -2.20 -19.78 15.50
N ALA A 20 -1.61 -19.33 16.60
CA ALA A 20 -0.58 -18.28 16.58
C ALA A 20 0.72 -18.77 15.92
N ALA A 21 1.14 -20.01 16.16
CA ALA A 21 2.34 -20.60 15.54
C ALA A 21 2.20 -20.68 14.01
N MET A 22 1.06 -21.14 13.50
CA MET A 22 0.78 -21.21 12.06
C MET A 22 0.77 -19.83 11.37
N ALA A 23 0.30 -18.78 12.06
CA ALA A 23 0.28 -17.42 11.53
C ALA A 23 1.70 -16.83 11.42
N GLN A 24 2.57 -17.12 12.41
CA GLN A 24 3.97 -16.70 12.41
C GLN A 24 4.78 -17.40 11.33
N ASP A 25 4.57 -18.71 11.13
CA ASP A 25 5.24 -19.48 10.08
C ASP A 25 4.89 -18.93 8.69
N ARG A 26 3.61 -18.59 8.46
CA ARG A 26 3.17 -18.00 7.20
C ARG A 26 3.78 -16.61 6.95
N LEU A 27 3.90 -15.78 7.97
CA LEU A 27 4.55 -14.48 7.85
C LEU A 27 6.03 -14.63 7.50
N ALA A 28 6.74 -15.54 8.17
CA ALA A 28 8.14 -15.84 7.88
C ALA A 28 8.33 -16.32 6.42
N GLU A 29 7.46 -17.22 5.95
CA GLU A 29 7.48 -17.71 4.58
C GLU A 29 7.26 -16.56 3.56
N LEU A 30 6.27 -15.70 3.80
CA LEU A 30 5.98 -14.55 2.93
C LEU A 30 7.15 -13.58 2.85
N ARG A 31 7.84 -13.30 3.96
CA ARG A 31 9.05 -12.46 3.99
C ARG A 31 10.17 -13.06 3.16
N VAL A 32 10.48 -14.34 3.37
CA VAL A 32 11.50 -15.04 2.59
C VAL A 32 11.18 -15.01 1.10
N ARG A 33 9.92 -15.19 0.73
CA ARG A 33 9.46 -15.13 -0.64
C ARG A 33 9.61 -13.71 -1.22
N PHE A 34 9.24 -12.68 -0.45
CA PHE A 34 9.39 -11.28 -0.85
C PHE A 34 10.85 -10.89 -1.06
N GLU A 35 11.75 -11.30 -0.16
CA GLU A 35 13.18 -11.02 -0.26
C GLU A 35 13.82 -11.68 -1.50
N LYS A 36 13.43 -12.93 -1.79
CA LYS A 36 13.96 -13.70 -2.93
C LYS A 36 13.34 -13.32 -4.27
N GLU A 37 12.21 -12.61 -4.28
CA GLU A 37 11.55 -12.25 -5.54
C GLU A 37 12.34 -11.17 -6.28
N THR A 38 12.76 -11.51 -7.50
CA THR A 38 13.55 -10.65 -8.39
C THR A 38 12.72 -9.93 -9.43
N ASP A 39 11.50 -10.44 -9.72
CA ASP A 39 10.57 -9.77 -10.62
C ASP A 39 9.84 -8.64 -9.88
N ALA A 40 9.99 -7.42 -10.37
CA ALA A 40 9.47 -6.22 -9.71
C ALA A 40 7.94 -6.22 -9.59
N VAL A 41 7.23 -6.72 -10.61
CA VAL A 41 5.75 -6.77 -10.60
C VAL A 41 5.27 -7.82 -9.61
N ARG A 42 5.90 -9.01 -9.58
CA ARG A 42 5.57 -10.04 -8.60
C ARG A 42 5.92 -9.61 -7.18
N LYS A 43 7.04 -8.89 -7.01
CA LYS A 43 7.41 -8.31 -5.70
C LYS A 43 6.35 -7.33 -5.21
N ALA A 44 5.85 -6.45 -6.07
CA ALA A 44 4.75 -5.54 -5.74
C ALA A 44 3.44 -6.28 -5.40
N GLN A 45 3.17 -7.42 -6.06
CA GLN A 45 2.00 -8.25 -5.75
C GLN A 45 2.11 -8.96 -4.39
N LEU A 46 3.32 -9.20 -3.88
CA LEU A 46 3.55 -9.81 -2.58
C LEU A 46 3.34 -8.82 -1.42
N VAL A 47 3.35 -7.51 -1.66
CA VAL A 47 3.16 -6.50 -0.60
C VAL A 47 1.80 -6.66 0.10
N ALA A 48 0.72 -6.88 -0.64
CA ALA A 48 -0.61 -7.01 -0.06
C ALA A 48 -0.73 -8.20 0.93
N PRO A 49 -0.43 -9.46 0.55
CA PRO A 49 -0.51 -10.59 1.48
C PRO A 49 0.49 -10.49 2.63
N LEU A 50 1.64 -9.85 2.40
CA LEU A 50 2.65 -9.61 3.43
C LEU A 50 2.15 -8.57 4.44
N ALA A 51 1.65 -7.43 3.98
CA ALA A 51 1.02 -6.42 4.84
C ALA A 51 -0.15 -6.99 5.64
N ASP A 52 -1.00 -7.85 5.04
CA ASP A 52 -2.08 -8.53 5.76
C ASP A 52 -1.59 -9.39 6.94
N ALA A 53 -0.48 -10.09 6.76
CA ALA A 53 0.11 -10.90 7.83
C ALA A 53 0.80 -10.03 8.90
N GLU A 54 1.50 -8.96 8.47
CA GLU A 54 2.12 -7.98 9.37
C GLU A 54 1.08 -7.26 10.22
N PHE A 55 -0.02 -6.79 9.65
CA PHE A 55 -1.09 -6.13 10.42
C PHE A 55 -1.73 -7.05 11.46
N ARG A 56 -1.87 -8.34 11.18
CA ARG A 56 -2.34 -9.31 12.20
C ARG A 56 -1.34 -9.40 13.35
N ALA A 57 -0.06 -9.57 13.04
CA ALA A 57 0.99 -9.60 14.06
C ALA A 57 1.07 -8.28 14.85
N MET A 58 0.84 -7.14 14.19
CA MET A 58 0.77 -5.83 14.84
C MET A 58 -0.39 -5.74 15.84
N HIS A 59 -1.58 -6.21 15.48
CA HIS A 59 -2.73 -6.25 16.39
C HIS A 59 -2.44 -7.11 17.62
N GLU A 60 -1.82 -8.30 17.45
CA GLU A 60 -1.40 -9.14 18.58
C GLU A 60 -0.46 -8.40 19.54
N LYS A 61 0.45 -7.55 19.00
CA LYS A 61 1.36 -6.74 19.81
C LYS A 61 0.65 -5.60 20.55
N ILE A 62 -0.30 -4.95 19.89
CA ILE A 62 -1.14 -3.91 20.50
C ILE A 62 -1.98 -4.50 21.65
N ASP A 63 -2.61 -5.63 21.40
CA ASP A 63 -3.43 -6.32 22.42
C ASP A 63 -2.59 -6.78 23.61
N ALA A 64 -1.31 -7.07 23.40
CA ALA A 64 -0.34 -7.38 24.45
C ALA A 64 0.25 -6.12 25.13
N GLY A 65 -0.09 -4.91 24.66
CA GLY A 65 0.47 -3.65 25.18
C GLY A 65 1.89 -3.36 24.69
N ASP A 66 2.43 -4.11 23.73
CA ASP A 66 3.78 -3.95 23.18
C ASP A 66 3.75 -3.01 21.96
N LEU A 67 3.53 -1.72 22.23
CA LEU A 67 3.43 -0.68 21.21
C LEU A 67 4.74 -0.45 20.45
N ALA A 68 5.89 -0.73 21.08
CA ALA A 68 7.19 -0.60 20.42
C ALA A 68 7.32 -1.65 19.31
N ALA A 69 7.01 -2.91 19.60
CA ALA A 69 7.00 -3.97 18.58
C ALA A 69 5.94 -3.72 17.50
N ALA A 70 4.78 -3.17 17.86
CA ALA A 70 3.76 -2.79 16.88
C ALA A 70 4.27 -1.72 15.91
N ALA A 71 4.97 -0.71 16.40
CA ALA A 71 5.57 0.34 15.58
C ALA A 71 6.68 -0.20 14.65
N GLU A 72 7.50 -1.14 15.13
CA GLU A 72 8.49 -1.82 14.30
C GLU A 72 7.83 -2.62 13.15
N ILE A 73 6.71 -3.29 13.43
CA ILE A 73 5.95 -3.99 12.41
C ILE A 73 5.42 -3.02 11.36
N ALA A 74 4.82 -1.91 11.77
CA ALA A 74 4.36 -0.88 10.85
C ALA A 74 5.51 -0.33 9.98
N GLY A 75 6.70 -0.12 10.59
CA GLY A 75 7.91 0.27 9.87
C GLY A 75 8.30 -0.72 8.78
N ARG A 76 8.20 -2.03 9.03
CA ARG A 76 8.47 -3.05 8.01
C ARG A 76 7.51 -2.98 6.84
N VAL A 77 6.20 -2.80 7.09
CA VAL A 77 5.21 -2.62 6.00
C VAL A 77 5.59 -1.46 5.07
N ARG A 78 6.03 -0.34 5.65
CA ARG A 78 6.55 0.80 4.87
C ARG A 78 7.79 0.42 4.06
N ASP A 79 8.77 -0.21 4.69
CA ASP A 79 10.04 -0.56 4.05
C ASP A 79 9.85 -1.52 2.88
N GLU A 80 8.96 -2.49 3.02
CA GLU A 80 8.58 -3.45 1.97
C GLU A 80 7.88 -2.76 0.80
N ALA A 81 6.99 -1.81 1.07
CA ALA A 81 6.34 -1.00 0.05
C ALA A 81 7.36 -0.13 -0.71
N GLN A 82 8.27 0.54 0.00
CA GLN A 82 9.34 1.34 -0.59
C GLN A 82 10.32 0.48 -1.42
N ALA A 83 10.69 -0.70 -0.92
CA ALA A 83 11.54 -1.64 -1.65
C ALA A 83 10.88 -2.12 -2.95
N SER A 84 9.56 -2.34 -2.93
CA SER A 84 8.79 -2.72 -4.12
C SER A 84 8.72 -1.59 -5.14
N LYS A 85 8.47 -0.34 -4.71
CA LYS A 85 8.50 0.83 -5.59
C LYS A 85 9.87 0.99 -6.24
N LYS A 86 10.94 0.91 -5.44
CA LYS A 86 12.32 1.00 -5.94
C LYS A 86 12.62 -0.08 -6.99
N ALA A 87 12.12 -1.31 -6.80
CA ALA A 87 12.29 -2.39 -7.77
C ALA A 87 11.52 -2.12 -9.07
N LEU A 88 10.31 -1.57 -8.99
CA LEU A 88 9.52 -1.15 -10.16
C LEU A 88 10.22 -0.02 -10.93
N ASP A 89 10.64 1.03 -10.22
CA ASP A 89 11.33 2.19 -10.81
C ASP A 89 12.64 1.79 -11.52
N ALA A 90 13.34 0.79 -11.00
CA ALA A 90 14.58 0.28 -11.62
C ALA A 90 14.32 -0.47 -12.93
N LYS A 91 13.15 -1.10 -13.09
CA LYS A 91 12.83 -1.90 -14.29
C LYS A 91 11.97 -1.17 -15.31
N HIS A 92 11.03 -0.36 -14.86
CA HIS A 92 10.00 0.25 -15.70
C HIS A 92 10.10 1.77 -15.64
N ARG A 93 10.75 2.35 -16.64
CA ARG A 93 10.84 3.82 -16.78
C ARG A 93 9.55 4.44 -17.30
N ASP A 94 8.73 3.67 -17.99
CA ASP A 94 7.45 4.09 -18.55
C ASP A 94 6.30 3.42 -17.77
N VAL A 95 5.74 4.15 -16.83
CA VAL A 95 4.64 3.69 -15.98
C VAL A 95 3.33 3.62 -16.77
N GLU A 96 3.13 4.46 -17.80
CA GLU A 96 1.92 4.42 -18.62
C GLU A 96 1.84 3.11 -19.43
N ALA A 97 2.98 2.64 -19.95
CA ALA A 97 3.04 1.38 -20.68
C ALA A 97 2.96 0.14 -19.78
N HIS A 98 3.43 0.25 -18.52
CA HIS A 98 3.52 -0.87 -17.57
C HIS A 98 2.94 -0.53 -16.18
N PRO A 99 1.65 -0.20 -16.09
CA PRO A 99 1.05 0.31 -14.85
C PRO A 99 0.75 -0.77 -13.80
N GLU A 100 0.81 -2.06 -14.16
CA GLU A 100 0.24 -3.16 -13.36
C GLU A 100 0.86 -3.28 -11.97
N GLY A 101 2.20 -3.26 -11.89
CA GLY A 101 2.92 -3.32 -10.62
C GLY A 101 2.64 -2.11 -9.73
N TYR A 102 2.65 -0.92 -10.32
CA TYR A 102 2.37 0.33 -9.62
C TYR A 102 0.93 0.42 -9.10
N LYS A 103 -0.06 -0.01 -9.89
CA LYS A 103 -1.47 -0.08 -9.45
C LYS A 103 -1.65 -1.03 -8.27
N LYS A 104 -1.02 -2.20 -8.31
CA LYS A 104 -1.10 -3.17 -7.20
C LYS A 104 -0.45 -2.62 -5.93
N LEU A 105 0.70 -1.99 -6.08
CA LEU A 105 1.40 -1.36 -4.96
C LEU A 105 0.61 -0.19 -4.38
N GLU A 106 0.04 0.69 -5.22
CA GLU A 106 -0.80 1.81 -4.76
C GLU A 106 -1.99 1.34 -3.93
N ILE A 107 -2.73 0.34 -4.42
CA ILE A 107 -3.86 -0.24 -3.69
C ILE A 107 -3.41 -0.78 -2.32
N SER A 108 -2.28 -1.50 -2.27
CA SER A 108 -1.75 -2.05 -1.02
C SER A 108 -1.31 -0.96 -0.04
N VAL A 109 -0.63 0.08 -0.52
CA VAL A 109 -0.17 1.21 0.31
C VAL A 109 -1.35 1.99 0.86
N ARG A 110 -2.34 2.31 0.04
CA ARG A 110 -3.56 3.01 0.46
C ARG A 110 -4.35 2.21 1.51
N GLU A 111 -4.46 0.89 1.34
CA GLU A 111 -5.10 0.03 2.32
C GLU A 111 -4.29 -0.01 3.64
N SER A 112 -2.97 -0.02 3.56
CA SER A 112 -2.10 0.04 4.75
C SER A 112 -2.27 1.35 5.53
N VAL A 113 -2.41 2.49 4.82
CA VAL A 113 -2.72 3.79 5.45
C VAL A 113 -4.06 3.72 6.21
N ARG A 114 -5.12 3.19 5.58
CA ARG A 114 -6.42 3.04 6.23
C ARG A 114 -6.36 2.18 7.48
N ARG A 115 -5.67 1.05 7.42
CA ARG A 115 -5.51 0.15 8.58
C ARG A 115 -4.75 0.82 9.72
N LEU A 116 -3.72 1.62 9.42
CA LEU A 116 -3.04 2.41 10.45
C LEU A 116 -3.98 3.45 11.07
N ASP A 117 -4.83 4.10 10.27
CA ASP A 117 -5.85 5.02 10.79
C ASP A 117 -6.81 4.30 11.76
N ASP A 118 -7.31 3.11 11.37
CA ASP A 118 -8.22 2.31 12.20
C ASP A 118 -7.56 1.91 13.53
N VAL A 119 -6.29 1.51 13.49
CA VAL A 119 -5.51 1.18 14.69
C VAL A 119 -5.32 2.40 15.58
N MET A 120 -4.92 3.54 15.01
CA MET A 120 -4.65 4.76 15.78
C MET A 120 -5.88 5.30 16.49
N VAL A 121 -7.08 5.10 15.94
CA VAL A 121 -8.33 5.51 16.61
C VAL A 121 -8.52 4.81 17.96
N SER A 122 -8.02 3.59 18.13
CA SER A 122 -8.11 2.81 19.38
C SER A 122 -7.03 3.14 20.41
N LEU A 123 -6.01 3.91 20.05
CA LEU A 123 -4.85 4.22 20.90
C LEU A 123 -4.94 5.61 21.52
N ALA A 124 -4.32 5.79 22.69
CA ALA A 124 -4.15 7.10 23.29
C ALA A 124 -3.23 8.00 22.44
N LYS A 125 -3.42 9.34 22.51
CA LYS A 125 -2.70 10.29 21.66
C LYS A 125 -1.18 10.15 21.69
N ASP A 126 -0.62 9.83 22.87
CA ASP A 126 0.82 9.68 23.02
C ASP A 126 1.36 8.39 22.40
N GLU A 127 0.52 7.37 22.36
CA GLU A 127 0.79 6.06 21.78
C GLU A 127 0.72 6.05 20.25
N GLN A 128 -0.01 7.01 19.66
CA GLN A 128 -0.16 7.14 18.22
C GLN A 128 1.11 7.64 17.51
N LYS A 129 2.00 8.36 18.21
CA LYS A 129 3.12 9.08 17.58
C LYS A 129 4.01 8.22 16.66
N PRO A 130 4.45 7.01 17.07
CA PRO A 130 5.29 6.19 16.20
C PRO A 130 4.56 5.71 14.95
N LEU A 131 3.28 5.36 15.07
CA LEU A 131 2.45 4.91 13.96
C LEU A 131 2.09 6.07 13.02
N ALA A 132 1.86 7.27 13.56
CA ALA A 132 1.56 8.46 12.78
C ALA A 132 2.71 8.85 11.83
N GLN A 133 3.96 8.65 12.25
CA GLN A 133 5.11 8.86 11.38
C GLN A 133 5.10 7.89 10.20
N VAL A 134 4.96 6.59 10.46
CA VAL A 134 4.90 5.56 9.41
C VAL A 134 3.73 5.81 8.46
N ARG A 135 2.57 6.19 8.99
CA ARG A 135 1.40 6.55 8.21
C ARG A 135 1.69 7.71 7.24
N ALA A 136 2.32 8.77 7.73
CA ALA A 136 2.68 9.92 6.90
C ALA A 136 3.68 9.55 5.77
N GLU A 137 4.62 8.68 6.06
CA GLU A 137 5.57 8.17 5.06
C GLU A 137 4.88 7.29 3.99
N LEU A 138 3.92 6.46 4.38
CA LEU A 138 3.09 5.69 3.45
C LEU A 138 2.15 6.59 2.62
N GLU A 139 1.59 7.65 3.19
CA GLU A 139 0.81 8.64 2.44
C GLU A 139 1.67 9.35 1.38
N THR A 140 2.89 9.71 1.73
CA THR A 140 3.84 10.31 0.78
C THR A 140 4.11 9.33 -0.36
N LEU A 141 4.39 8.07 -0.05
CA LEU A 141 4.60 7.01 -1.04
C LEU A 141 3.36 6.82 -1.94
N ASN A 142 2.17 6.84 -1.35
CA ASN A 142 0.92 6.74 -2.10
C ASN A 142 0.75 7.92 -3.08
N GLY A 143 1.04 9.13 -2.63
CA GLY A 143 1.03 10.33 -3.47
C GLY A 143 1.99 10.23 -4.65
N GLU A 144 3.20 9.73 -4.44
CA GLU A 144 4.18 9.48 -5.50
C GLU A 144 3.67 8.46 -6.53
N LEU A 145 3.09 7.35 -6.06
CA LEU A 145 2.53 6.31 -6.93
C LEU A 145 1.36 6.84 -7.77
N ILE A 146 0.47 7.62 -7.17
CA ILE A 146 -0.64 8.27 -7.88
C ILE A 146 -0.09 9.24 -8.93
N HIS A 147 0.91 10.06 -8.59
CA HIS A 147 1.52 10.99 -9.54
C HIS A 147 2.18 10.28 -10.72
N GLN A 148 2.83 9.14 -10.48
CA GLN A 148 3.42 8.31 -11.54
C GLN A 148 2.38 7.64 -12.42
N LEU A 149 1.27 7.15 -11.83
CA LEU A 149 0.17 6.50 -12.56
C LEU A 149 -0.68 7.48 -13.37
N PHE A 150 -0.78 8.72 -12.91
CA PHE A 150 -1.61 9.77 -13.49
C PHE A 150 -0.82 11.07 -13.62
N PRO A 151 0.22 11.11 -14.47
CA PRO A 151 0.95 12.34 -14.68
C PRO A 151 -0.01 13.41 -15.23
N LYS A 152 -0.01 14.59 -14.60
CA LYS A 152 -0.80 15.73 -15.13
C LYS A 152 -0.31 16.00 -16.55
N ARG A 153 -1.10 15.60 -17.54
CA ARG A 153 -0.85 16.00 -18.92
C ARG A 153 -0.91 17.52 -18.96
N PRO A 154 0.13 18.22 -19.45
CA PRO A 154 0.02 19.66 -19.64
C PRO A 154 -1.25 19.89 -20.47
N GLU A 155 -2.11 20.74 -19.94
CA GLU A 155 -3.36 21.14 -20.61
C GLU A 155 -2.96 21.61 -22.00
N ALA A 156 -3.37 20.87 -23.02
CA ALA A 156 -3.09 21.23 -24.41
C ALA A 156 -3.59 22.66 -24.57
N ALA A 157 -2.68 23.59 -24.88
CA ALA A 157 -3.02 24.98 -25.15
C ALA A 157 -4.24 24.97 -26.06
N PRO A 158 -5.28 25.78 -25.77
CA PRO A 158 -6.49 25.79 -26.54
C PRO A 158 -6.15 25.96 -28.01
N SER A 159 -6.31 24.88 -28.80
CA SER A 159 -6.19 24.92 -30.25
C SER A 159 -7.41 25.63 -30.81
N GLY A 160 -7.43 26.91 -30.58
CA GLY A 160 -8.48 27.87 -30.99
C GLY A 160 -7.88 29.11 -31.61
N ALA A 161 -7.04 28.93 -32.61
CA ALA A 161 -6.91 29.99 -33.61
C ALA A 161 -8.18 29.90 -34.47
N PRO A 162 -9.05 30.93 -34.44
CA PRO A 162 -10.16 30.97 -35.39
C PRO A 162 -9.56 31.01 -36.80
N ALA A 163 -9.95 30.07 -37.63
CA ALA A 163 -9.65 30.06 -39.05
C ALA A 163 -10.03 31.45 -39.59
N ALA A 164 -9.05 32.17 -40.11
CA ALA A 164 -9.25 33.44 -40.77
C ALA A 164 -10.32 33.24 -41.85
N ALA A 165 -11.42 33.99 -41.75
CA ALA A 165 -12.46 34.05 -42.75
C ALA A 165 -11.84 34.45 -44.11
N PRO A 166 -12.24 33.83 -45.22
CA PRO A 166 -11.77 34.25 -46.51
C PRO A 166 -12.29 35.66 -46.79
N ALA A 167 -11.38 36.56 -47.24
CA ALA A 167 -11.67 37.89 -47.61
C ALA A 167 -12.71 37.92 -48.76
N PRO A 168 -13.68 38.86 -48.75
CA PRO A 168 -14.64 39.00 -49.84
C PRO A 168 -13.95 39.45 -51.13
N ASP A 169 -14.24 38.77 -52.23
CA ASP A 169 -13.81 39.11 -53.59
C ASP A 169 -14.21 40.53 -53.95
N ALA A 170 -13.20 41.38 -54.16
CA ALA A 170 -13.39 42.70 -54.67
C ALA A 170 -13.74 42.68 -56.15
N ASP A 171 -14.92 43.10 -56.39
CA ASP A 171 -15.54 43.69 -57.59
C ASP A 171 -14.64 43.86 -58.82
N LYS A 172 -14.98 43.24 -59.93
CA LYS A 172 -14.43 43.53 -61.26
C LYS A 172 -15.37 44.55 -61.94
N PRO A 173 -14.88 45.70 -62.39
CA PRO A 173 -15.63 46.63 -63.16
C PRO A 173 -15.89 46.09 -64.60
N LYS A 174 -17.13 46.17 -65.05
CA LYS A 174 -17.53 45.96 -66.41
C LYS A 174 -17.20 47.21 -67.26
N THR A 175 -16.51 47.00 -68.34
CA THR A 175 -16.61 47.76 -69.61
C THR A 175 -16.68 46.78 -70.73
#